data_e7520c382852ba4caba3c73637e5e091
#
_entry.id   e7520c382852ba4caba3c73637e5e091
#
_cell.length_a   1.000
_cell.length_b   1.000
_cell.length_c   1.000
_cell.angle_alpha   90.00
_cell.angle_beta   90.00
_cell.angle_gamma   90.00
#
_symmetry.space_group_name_H-M   'P 1'
#
loop_
_entity.id
_entity.type
_entity.pdbx_description
1 polymer ?
#
loop_
_entity_poly.entity_id
_entity_poly.type
_entity_poly.pdbx_seq_one_letter_code
_entity_poly.pdbx_strand_id
1 'polypeptide(L)'
;MPTPFLSSEEYDERAHQLYNEGQYDEALAVLREGLALYPTSVELHIGVGYARLAREEFAWARRSFEEALVLEPEHEDALAGLGETLLKFGLEEAALRCFRRTLELGYADDLDLMLQIGRALFREASLRDRRELFAVSQEFFEVAVQQAPDSAEAIACVGYAQHRLGEDDAAIASLRKSLQVDNEHAEARIYLANILYDRGDYEASLYHFERTSTEDHWDELGIWRLIELKRAAYKLEEHDDDLKPWEERLTELGGELDDIDELFIEVDGAVASESGEVEVARGQLELFGTLLSSLADSKADDEITSEPIDLGVHSILTREGRRLTGSWEDIVRSMRDADAAAGQDGGGTLREYMTRMAKRAYRETGVRVPSHDAELFVRGSADAGILRIVR
;
A
#
# COMPACT_ATOMS: atom_id res chain seq x y z
N MET A 1 15.70 33.03 -31.34
CA MET A 1 14.35 33.45 -30.93
C MET A 1 14.19 32.97 -29.51
N PRO A 2 13.68 33.75 -28.57
CA PRO A 2 13.39 33.22 -27.26
C PRO A 2 12.39 32.09 -27.46
N THR A 3 12.67 30.92 -26.86
CA THR A 3 11.70 29.82 -26.77
C THR A 3 10.45 30.38 -26.09
N PRO A 4 9.24 30.22 -26.66
CA PRO A 4 8.03 30.64 -25.97
C PRO A 4 8.01 29.96 -24.59
N PHE A 5 7.77 30.73 -23.55
CA PHE A 5 7.55 30.15 -22.21
C PHE A 5 6.30 29.28 -22.31
N LEU A 6 6.45 28.02 -21.92
CA LEU A 6 5.31 27.11 -21.81
C LEU A 6 4.37 27.62 -20.69
N SER A 7 3.08 27.40 -20.83
CA SER A 7 2.10 27.64 -19.76
C SER A 7 2.22 26.57 -18.69
N SER A 8 1.56 26.77 -17.53
CA SER A 8 1.51 25.72 -16.48
C SER A 8 0.85 24.44 -17.00
N GLU A 9 -0.19 24.57 -17.83
CA GLU A 9 -0.88 23.44 -18.46
C GLU A 9 0.04 22.67 -19.41
N GLU A 10 0.84 23.36 -20.24
CA GLU A 10 1.79 22.71 -21.16
C GLU A 10 2.94 22.00 -20.41
N TYR A 11 3.36 22.52 -19.23
CA TYR A 11 4.30 21.81 -18.36
C TYR A 11 3.66 20.57 -17.77
N ASP A 12 2.41 20.66 -17.31
CA ASP A 12 1.67 19.54 -16.73
C ASP A 12 1.43 18.44 -17.77
N GLU A 13 0.89 18.77 -18.94
CA GLU A 13 0.68 17.80 -20.04
C GLU A 13 1.95 17.06 -20.41
N ARG A 14 3.07 17.78 -20.51
CA ARG A 14 4.36 17.17 -20.84
C ARG A 14 4.87 16.25 -19.74
N ALA A 15 4.71 16.67 -18.49
CA ALA A 15 5.08 15.84 -17.35
C ALA A 15 4.21 14.58 -17.23
N HIS A 16 2.91 14.73 -17.50
CA HIS A 16 1.97 13.62 -17.52
C HIS A 16 2.32 12.59 -18.61
N GLN A 17 2.71 13.05 -19.80
CA GLN A 17 3.19 12.15 -20.84
C GLN A 17 4.43 11.36 -20.39
N LEU A 18 5.44 12.04 -19.84
CA LEU A 18 6.65 11.37 -19.33
C LEU A 18 6.34 10.40 -18.18
N TYR A 19 5.40 10.78 -17.32
CA TYR A 19 4.94 9.91 -16.24
C TYR A 19 4.33 8.61 -16.77
N ASN A 20 3.47 8.69 -17.79
CA ASN A 20 2.85 7.52 -18.42
C ASN A 20 3.85 6.64 -19.18
N GLU A 21 4.99 7.20 -19.60
CA GLU A 21 6.12 6.47 -20.19
C GLU A 21 7.05 5.87 -19.13
N GLY A 22 6.76 6.05 -17.83
CA GLY A 22 7.59 5.59 -16.72
C GLY A 22 8.85 6.43 -16.48
N GLN A 23 8.99 7.57 -17.17
CA GLN A 23 10.15 8.47 -17.10
C GLN A 23 9.96 9.49 -15.96
N TYR A 24 9.92 8.98 -14.72
CA TYR A 24 9.58 9.80 -13.55
C TYR A 24 10.61 10.88 -13.24
N ASP A 25 11.91 10.66 -13.52
CA ASP A 25 12.97 11.65 -13.32
C ASP A 25 12.82 12.83 -14.26
N GLU A 26 12.54 12.55 -15.53
CA GLU A 26 12.30 13.55 -16.55
C GLU A 26 11.00 14.31 -16.28
N ALA A 27 9.95 13.62 -15.85
CA ALA A 27 8.70 14.26 -15.42
C ALA A 27 8.95 15.23 -14.26
N LEU A 28 9.70 14.83 -13.24
CA LEU A 28 10.07 15.69 -12.11
C LEU A 28 10.91 16.89 -12.54
N ALA A 29 11.81 16.74 -13.52
CA ALA A 29 12.60 17.85 -14.04
C ALA A 29 11.70 18.90 -14.71
N VAL A 30 10.76 18.46 -15.57
CA VAL A 30 9.78 19.32 -16.24
C VAL A 30 8.87 20.03 -15.22
N LEU A 31 8.36 19.30 -14.23
CA LEU A 31 7.51 19.86 -13.18
C LEU A 31 8.24 20.91 -12.33
N ARG A 32 9.51 20.71 -12.01
CA ARG A 32 10.34 21.69 -11.29
C ARG A 32 10.58 22.96 -12.09
N GLU A 33 10.80 22.83 -13.40
CA GLU A 33 10.91 23.99 -14.29
C GLU A 33 9.58 24.76 -14.33
N GLY A 34 8.44 24.06 -14.44
CA GLY A 34 7.11 24.65 -14.38
C GLY A 34 6.85 25.38 -13.07
N LEU A 35 7.13 24.74 -11.93
CA LEU A 35 6.95 25.35 -10.60
C LEU A 35 7.87 26.54 -10.33
N ALA A 36 9.04 26.60 -10.95
CA ALA A 36 9.90 27.78 -10.86
C ALA A 36 9.27 29.02 -11.51
N LEU A 37 8.38 28.82 -12.52
CA LEU A 37 7.65 29.87 -13.21
C LEU A 37 6.24 30.08 -12.64
N TYR A 38 5.61 28.99 -12.23
CA TYR A 38 4.22 28.93 -11.75
C TYR A 38 4.13 28.28 -10.35
N PRO A 39 4.68 28.91 -9.30
CA PRO A 39 4.81 28.30 -7.98
C PRO A 39 3.46 28.03 -7.27
N THR A 40 2.37 28.58 -7.79
CA THR A 40 1.02 28.40 -7.25
C THR A 40 0.13 27.53 -8.16
N SER A 41 0.70 26.83 -9.13
CA SER A 41 -0.09 25.86 -9.92
C SER A 41 -0.31 24.59 -9.09
N VAL A 42 -1.58 24.28 -8.86
CA VAL A 42 -2.03 23.11 -8.09
C VAL A 42 -1.68 21.84 -8.84
N GLU A 43 -1.94 21.81 -10.15
CA GLU A 43 -1.70 20.67 -11.05
C GLU A 43 -0.22 20.27 -11.04
N LEU A 44 0.70 21.24 -11.09
CA LEU A 44 2.13 20.96 -11.05
C LEU A 44 2.58 20.39 -9.70
N HIS A 45 2.00 20.85 -8.57
CA HIS A 45 2.25 20.26 -7.27
C HIS A 45 1.72 18.83 -7.18
N ILE A 46 0.53 18.56 -7.73
CA ILE A 46 -0.05 17.22 -7.82
C ILE A 46 0.81 16.32 -8.68
N GLY A 47 1.23 16.77 -9.86
CA GLY A 47 2.14 16.03 -10.74
C GLY A 47 3.45 15.64 -10.04
N VAL A 48 4.07 16.57 -9.28
CA VAL A 48 5.24 16.27 -8.45
C VAL A 48 4.91 15.21 -7.39
N GLY A 49 3.72 15.29 -6.78
CA GLY A 49 3.26 14.32 -5.79
C GLY A 49 3.21 12.91 -6.36
N TYR A 50 2.54 12.73 -7.50
CA TYR A 50 2.43 11.42 -8.16
C TYR A 50 3.76 10.89 -8.69
N ALA A 51 4.58 11.74 -9.32
CA ALA A 51 5.89 11.32 -9.80
C ALA A 51 6.82 10.85 -8.67
N ARG A 52 6.74 11.47 -7.49
CA ARG A 52 7.47 11.04 -6.29
C ARG A 52 6.87 9.81 -5.65
N LEU A 53 5.53 9.67 -5.66
CA LEU A 53 4.85 8.48 -5.17
C LEU A 53 5.26 7.25 -5.98
N ALA A 54 5.35 7.39 -7.31
CA ALA A 54 5.82 6.34 -8.22
C ALA A 54 7.30 5.95 -7.99
N ARG A 55 8.10 6.88 -7.47
CA ARG A 55 9.49 6.64 -7.07
C ARG A 55 9.65 6.21 -5.61
N GLU A 56 8.55 5.96 -4.93
CA GLU A 56 8.53 5.61 -3.50
C GLU A 56 9.11 6.69 -2.56
N GLU A 57 9.26 7.91 -3.05
CA GLU A 57 9.67 9.07 -2.27
C GLU A 57 8.49 9.63 -1.44
N PHE A 58 7.91 8.78 -0.57
CA PHE A 58 6.63 9.03 0.08
C PHE A 58 6.58 10.32 0.91
N ALA A 59 7.65 10.65 1.63
CA ALA A 59 7.72 11.88 2.43
C ALA A 59 7.61 13.14 1.57
N TRP A 60 8.25 13.13 0.41
CA TRP A 60 8.20 14.22 -0.53
C TRP A 60 6.90 14.27 -1.33
N ALA A 61 6.34 13.11 -1.70
CA ALA A 61 5.03 12.99 -2.33
C ALA A 61 3.96 13.62 -1.43
N ARG A 62 3.94 13.23 -0.16
CA ARG A 62 3.06 13.81 0.84
C ARG A 62 3.14 15.33 0.88
N ARG A 63 4.36 15.88 0.99
CA ARG A 63 4.55 17.32 1.05
C ARG A 63 4.00 18.03 -0.19
N SER A 64 4.18 17.46 -1.38
CA SER A 64 3.68 18.03 -2.63
C SER A 64 2.16 18.07 -2.67
N PHE A 65 1.48 17.00 -2.24
CA PHE A 65 0.02 17.00 -2.12
C PHE A 65 -0.49 17.95 -1.04
N GLU A 66 0.21 18.07 0.10
CA GLU A 66 -0.12 19.06 1.12
C GLU A 66 0.03 20.50 0.60
N GLU A 67 1.06 20.80 -0.20
CA GLU A 67 1.24 22.10 -0.86
C GLU A 67 0.10 22.38 -1.87
N ALA A 68 -0.34 21.38 -2.64
CA ALA A 68 -1.51 21.47 -3.50
C ALA A 68 -2.79 21.79 -2.70
N LEU A 69 -3.04 21.09 -1.59
CA LEU A 69 -4.20 21.29 -0.73
C LEU A 69 -4.17 22.60 0.06
N VAL A 70 -3.00 23.21 0.26
CA VAL A 70 -2.90 24.59 0.80
C VAL A 70 -3.41 25.61 -0.22
N LEU A 71 -3.19 25.36 -1.51
CA LEU A 71 -3.65 26.21 -2.59
C LEU A 71 -5.13 25.98 -2.90
N GLU A 72 -5.54 24.72 -3.01
CA GLU A 72 -6.91 24.27 -3.24
C GLU A 72 -7.29 23.13 -2.26
N PRO A 73 -7.93 23.47 -1.12
CA PRO A 73 -8.20 22.49 -0.05
C PRO A 73 -9.17 21.36 -0.41
N GLU A 74 -9.92 21.52 -1.49
CA GLU A 74 -10.96 20.58 -1.91
C GLU A 74 -10.62 19.89 -3.25
N HIS A 75 -9.37 19.95 -3.68
CA HIS A 75 -8.94 19.34 -4.95
C HIS A 75 -8.90 17.81 -4.79
N GLU A 76 -9.67 17.10 -5.62
CA GLU A 76 -9.91 15.67 -5.55
C GLU A 76 -8.63 14.85 -5.74
N ASP A 77 -7.83 15.12 -6.77
CA ASP A 77 -6.58 14.39 -7.03
C ASP A 77 -5.55 14.58 -5.92
N ALA A 78 -5.48 15.79 -5.35
CA ALA A 78 -4.59 16.06 -4.23
C ALA A 78 -5.03 15.31 -2.97
N LEU A 79 -6.35 15.20 -2.72
CA LEU A 79 -6.90 14.39 -1.63
C LEU A 79 -6.64 12.90 -1.85
N ALA A 80 -6.84 12.40 -3.07
CA ALA A 80 -6.58 11.01 -3.42
C ALA A 80 -5.09 10.66 -3.29
N GLY A 81 -4.20 11.47 -3.86
CA GLY A 81 -2.76 11.28 -3.77
C GLY A 81 -2.21 11.38 -2.35
N LEU A 82 -2.74 12.33 -1.54
CA LEU A 82 -2.41 12.39 -0.12
C LEU A 82 -2.90 11.14 0.61
N GLY A 83 -4.12 10.68 0.36
CA GLY A 83 -4.68 9.47 0.94
C GLY A 83 -3.82 8.24 0.62
N GLU A 84 -3.45 8.06 -0.65
CA GLU A 84 -2.56 6.95 -1.07
C GLU A 84 -1.19 7.03 -0.36
N THR A 85 -0.62 8.22 -0.29
CA THR A 85 0.67 8.42 0.41
C THR A 85 0.54 8.11 1.91
N LEU A 86 -0.55 8.50 2.55
CA LEU A 86 -0.81 8.20 3.97
C LEU A 86 -0.96 6.69 4.22
N LEU A 87 -1.53 5.92 3.27
CA LEU A 87 -1.55 4.46 3.35
C LEU A 87 -0.14 3.88 3.40
N LYS A 88 0.80 4.42 2.60
CA LYS A 88 2.21 3.97 2.63
C LYS A 88 2.86 4.18 3.99
N PHE A 89 2.48 5.21 4.72
CA PHE A 89 2.91 5.43 6.11
C PHE A 89 2.13 4.61 7.15
N GLY A 90 1.14 3.82 6.76
CA GLY A 90 0.28 3.07 7.67
C GLY A 90 -0.74 3.93 8.44
N LEU A 91 -0.96 5.16 7.99
CA LEU A 91 -1.91 6.10 8.59
C LEU A 91 -3.31 5.92 7.99
N GLU A 92 -3.86 4.71 8.13
CA GLU A 92 -5.10 4.27 7.47
C GLU A 92 -6.29 5.19 7.74
N GLU A 93 -6.53 5.57 9.00
CA GLU A 93 -7.66 6.43 9.33
C GLU A 93 -7.57 7.82 8.67
N ALA A 94 -6.36 8.38 8.58
CA ALA A 94 -6.15 9.65 7.92
C ALA A 94 -6.34 9.52 6.39
N ALA A 95 -5.84 8.43 5.80
CA ALA A 95 -6.04 8.12 4.40
C ALA A 95 -7.54 7.97 4.07
N LEU A 96 -8.27 7.22 4.88
CA LEU A 96 -9.72 7.02 4.70
C LEU A 96 -10.51 8.34 4.82
N ARG A 97 -10.07 9.27 5.69
CA ARG A 97 -10.69 10.61 5.73
C ARG A 97 -10.48 11.38 4.43
N CYS A 98 -9.27 11.33 3.85
CA CYS A 98 -9.00 11.97 2.56
C CYS A 98 -9.91 11.38 1.47
N PHE A 99 -9.98 10.07 1.36
CA PHE A 99 -10.80 9.40 0.36
C PHE A 99 -12.31 9.65 0.54
N ARG A 100 -12.81 9.59 1.77
CA ARG A 100 -14.25 9.91 2.03
C ARG A 100 -14.56 11.37 1.73
N ARG A 101 -13.59 12.27 1.91
CA ARG A 101 -13.77 13.68 1.58
C ARG A 101 -14.05 13.89 0.10
N THR A 102 -13.47 13.09 -0.82
CA THR A 102 -13.80 13.19 -2.25
C THR A 102 -15.27 12.88 -2.52
N LEU A 103 -15.84 11.87 -1.84
CA LEU A 103 -17.26 11.54 -1.96
C LEU A 103 -18.17 12.65 -1.39
N GLU A 104 -17.80 13.23 -0.24
CA GLU A 104 -18.54 14.34 0.39
C GLU A 104 -18.55 15.60 -0.48
N LEU A 105 -17.48 15.83 -1.23
CA LEU A 105 -17.36 16.96 -2.15
C LEU A 105 -18.15 16.74 -3.46
N GLY A 106 -18.63 15.52 -3.71
CA GLY A 106 -19.48 15.22 -4.87
C GLY A 106 -18.74 14.63 -6.06
N TYR A 107 -17.46 14.23 -5.90
CA TYR A 107 -16.65 13.61 -6.97
C TYR A 107 -16.96 12.11 -7.19
N ALA A 108 -18.10 11.64 -6.70
CA ALA A 108 -18.56 10.27 -6.93
C ALA A 108 -18.81 9.94 -8.40
N ASP A 109 -19.01 10.94 -9.25
CA ASP A 109 -19.22 10.80 -10.71
C ASP A 109 -17.92 10.71 -11.51
N ASP A 110 -16.77 10.92 -10.89
CA ASP A 110 -15.46 10.68 -11.48
C ASP A 110 -15.08 9.21 -11.39
N LEU A 111 -15.24 8.50 -12.51
CA LEU A 111 -14.95 7.07 -12.60
C LEU A 111 -13.47 6.76 -12.33
N ASP A 112 -12.56 7.53 -12.91
CA ASP A 112 -11.13 7.27 -12.84
C ASP A 112 -10.64 7.50 -11.40
N LEU A 113 -11.10 8.54 -10.75
CA LEU A 113 -10.82 8.82 -9.33
C LEU A 113 -11.32 7.69 -8.42
N MET A 114 -12.55 7.20 -8.63
CA MET A 114 -13.11 6.11 -7.83
C MET A 114 -12.31 4.81 -8.00
N LEU A 115 -11.93 4.49 -9.23
CA LEU A 115 -11.08 3.33 -9.52
C LEU A 115 -9.68 3.49 -8.92
N GLN A 116 -9.08 4.67 -9.01
CA GLN A 116 -7.77 4.96 -8.44
C GLN A 116 -7.77 4.75 -6.91
N ILE A 117 -8.72 5.35 -6.21
CA ILE A 117 -8.85 5.20 -4.75
C ILE A 117 -9.08 3.73 -4.38
N GLY A 118 -10.01 3.08 -5.07
CA GLY A 118 -10.30 1.67 -4.85
C GLY A 118 -9.07 0.78 -5.02
N ARG A 119 -8.27 1.01 -6.07
CA ARG A 119 -7.03 0.26 -6.34
C ARG A 119 -5.94 0.55 -5.31
N ALA A 120 -5.79 1.80 -4.87
CA ALA A 120 -4.84 2.15 -3.82
C ALA A 120 -5.15 1.40 -2.52
N LEU A 121 -6.42 1.38 -2.11
CA LEU A 121 -6.90 0.63 -0.96
C LEU A 121 -6.73 -0.89 -1.12
N PHE A 122 -7.08 -1.43 -2.29
CA PHE A 122 -6.96 -2.86 -2.59
C PHE A 122 -5.49 -3.33 -2.53
N ARG A 123 -4.58 -2.57 -3.14
CA ARG A 123 -3.15 -2.86 -3.15
C ARG A 123 -2.58 -2.87 -1.73
N GLU A 124 -2.91 -1.87 -0.92
CA GLU A 124 -2.45 -1.80 0.45
C GLU A 124 -3.08 -2.89 1.35
N ALA A 125 -4.36 -3.20 1.12
CA ALA A 125 -5.04 -4.31 1.76
C ALA A 125 -4.35 -5.66 1.46
N SER A 126 -3.90 -5.86 0.21
CA SER A 126 -3.19 -7.07 -0.21
C SER A 126 -1.81 -7.19 0.43
N LEU A 127 -1.05 -6.08 0.49
CA LEU A 127 0.29 -6.06 1.07
C LEU A 127 0.28 -6.32 2.60
N ARG A 128 -0.76 -5.89 3.29
CA ARG A 128 -0.85 -5.96 4.76
C ARG A 128 -1.85 -6.97 5.29
N ASP A 129 -2.51 -7.72 4.40
CA ASP A 129 -3.60 -8.65 4.70
C ASP A 129 -4.71 -8.01 5.56
N ARG A 130 -5.17 -6.80 5.16
CA ARG A 130 -6.15 -6.00 5.90
C ARG A 130 -7.54 -6.12 5.29
N ARG A 131 -8.34 -7.03 5.87
CA ARG A 131 -9.72 -7.30 5.40
C ARG A 131 -10.60 -6.05 5.37
N GLU A 132 -10.44 -5.15 6.35
CA GLU A 132 -11.24 -3.92 6.46
C GLU A 132 -10.99 -2.98 5.26
N LEU A 133 -9.75 -2.92 4.76
CA LEU A 133 -9.42 -2.10 3.60
C LEU A 133 -9.99 -2.68 2.30
N PHE A 134 -10.10 -4.01 2.17
CA PHE A 134 -10.80 -4.61 1.03
C PHE A 134 -12.28 -4.21 1.01
N ALA A 135 -12.96 -4.16 2.16
CA ALA A 135 -14.35 -3.73 2.23
C ALA A 135 -14.50 -2.26 1.79
N VAL A 136 -13.62 -1.37 2.24
CA VAL A 136 -13.65 0.03 1.80
C VAL A 136 -13.29 0.15 0.31
N SER A 137 -12.32 -0.63 -0.19
CA SER A 137 -12.00 -0.68 -1.62
C SER A 137 -13.23 -1.08 -2.45
N GLN A 138 -13.99 -2.09 -2.00
CA GLN A 138 -15.24 -2.50 -2.65
C GLN A 138 -16.26 -1.37 -2.70
N GLU A 139 -16.42 -0.57 -1.62
CA GLU A 139 -17.34 0.58 -1.61
C GLU A 139 -17.01 1.56 -2.76
N PHE A 140 -15.74 1.89 -2.98
CA PHE A 140 -15.32 2.78 -4.06
C PHE A 140 -15.51 2.15 -5.45
N PHE A 141 -15.23 0.87 -5.62
CA PHE A 141 -15.49 0.16 -6.87
C PHE A 141 -16.99 0.05 -7.18
N GLU A 142 -17.84 -0.11 -6.18
CA GLU A 142 -19.28 -0.11 -6.35
C GLU A 142 -19.81 1.28 -6.77
N VAL A 143 -19.25 2.36 -6.24
CA VAL A 143 -19.53 3.72 -6.72
C VAL A 143 -19.13 3.86 -8.19
N ALA A 144 -17.94 3.38 -8.57
CA ALA A 144 -17.49 3.36 -9.97
C ALA A 144 -18.47 2.61 -10.89
N VAL A 145 -18.95 1.44 -10.47
CA VAL A 145 -19.96 0.64 -11.24
C VAL A 145 -21.30 1.36 -11.32
N GLN A 146 -21.69 2.12 -10.30
CA GLN A 146 -22.94 2.92 -10.36
C GLN A 146 -22.85 4.02 -11.41
N GLN A 147 -21.69 4.63 -11.58
CA GLN A 147 -21.46 5.67 -12.58
C GLN A 147 -21.29 5.09 -13.99
N ALA A 148 -20.58 3.99 -14.11
CA ALA A 148 -20.31 3.30 -15.37
C ALA A 148 -20.70 1.82 -15.31
N PRO A 149 -22.00 1.49 -15.41
CA PRO A 149 -22.49 0.11 -15.31
C PRO A 149 -21.96 -0.82 -16.41
N ASP A 150 -21.47 -0.26 -17.50
CA ASP A 150 -20.90 -0.96 -18.66
C ASP A 150 -19.36 -0.92 -18.66
N SER A 151 -18.70 -0.48 -17.57
CA SER A 151 -17.27 -0.59 -17.41
C SER A 151 -16.89 -2.00 -16.96
N ALA A 152 -16.30 -2.78 -17.87
CA ALA A 152 -15.81 -4.13 -17.57
C ALA A 152 -14.79 -4.10 -16.44
N GLU A 153 -13.92 -3.10 -16.44
CA GLU A 153 -12.88 -2.88 -15.44
C GLU A 153 -13.46 -2.60 -14.05
N ALA A 154 -14.40 -1.66 -13.93
CA ALA A 154 -15.03 -1.36 -12.65
C ALA A 154 -15.74 -2.58 -12.06
N ILE A 155 -16.46 -3.34 -12.91
CA ILE A 155 -17.14 -4.56 -12.52
C ILE A 155 -16.13 -5.64 -12.07
N ALA A 156 -15.01 -5.79 -12.78
CA ALA A 156 -13.94 -6.72 -12.40
C ALA A 156 -13.33 -6.36 -11.04
N CYS A 157 -13.05 -5.08 -10.80
CA CYS A 157 -12.51 -4.59 -9.53
C CYS A 157 -13.42 -4.93 -8.33
N VAL A 158 -14.76 -4.85 -8.50
CA VAL A 158 -15.72 -5.33 -7.49
C VAL A 158 -15.53 -6.83 -7.26
N GLY A 159 -15.40 -7.63 -8.33
CA GLY A 159 -15.16 -9.06 -8.23
C GLY A 159 -13.87 -9.42 -7.50
N TYR A 160 -12.79 -8.67 -7.73
CA TYR A 160 -11.52 -8.87 -7.02
C TYR A 160 -11.68 -8.61 -5.52
N ALA A 161 -12.33 -7.51 -5.14
CA ALA A 161 -12.56 -7.18 -3.74
C ALA A 161 -13.45 -8.22 -3.04
N GLN A 162 -14.53 -8.66 -3.70
CA GLN A 162 -15.42 -9.71 -3.20
C GLN A 162 -14.67 -11.03 -2.93
N HIS A 163 -13.80 -11.45 -3.85
CA HIS A 163 -12.97 -12.64 -3.64
C HIS A 163 -12.06 -12.49 -2.41
N ARG A 164 -11.37 -11.36 -2.27
CA ARG A 164 -10.51 -11.09 -1.09
C ARG A 164 -11.29 -11.04 0.22
N LEU A 165 -12.57 -10.74 0.17
CA LEU A 165 -13.51 -10.81 1.32
C LEU A 165 -14.06 -12.21 1.58
N GLY A 166 -13.79 -13.18 0.70
CA GLY A 166 -14.29 -14.55 0.79
C GLY A 166 -15.71 -14.71 0.24
N GLU A 167 -16.19 -13.77 -0.57
CA GLU A 167 -17.51 -13.77 -1.20
C GLU A 167 -17.43 -14.35 -2.61
N ASP A 168 -16.90 -15.58 -2.75
CA ASP A 168 -16.55 -16.18 -4.05
C ASP A 168 -17.72 -16.31 -5.02
N ASP A 169 -18.93 -16.58 -4.54
CA ASP A 169 -20.11 -16.67 -5.42
C ASP A 169 -20.46 -15.30 -6.03
N ALA A 170 -20.33 -14.22 -5.25
CA ALA A 170 -20.52 -12.86 -5.74
C ALA A 170 -19.37 -12.46 -6.69
N ALA A 171 -18.14 -12.80 -6.34
CA ALA A 171 -16.97 -12.55 -7.17
C ALA A 171 -17.09 -13.21 -8.56
N ILE A 172 -17.46 -14.49 -8.60
CA ILE A 172 -17.71 -15.23 -9.85
C ILE A 172 -18.79 -14.54 -10.69
N ALA A 173 -19.88 -14.09 -10.06
CA ALA A 173 -20.97 -13.40 -10.76
C ALA A 173 -20.49 -12.05 -11.35
N SER A 174 -19.73 -11.26 -10.57
CA SER A 174 -19.15 -9.99 -11.01
C SER A 174 -18.14 -10.18 -12.15
N LEU A 175 -17.22 -11.13 -12.02
CA LEU A 175 -16.21 -11.40 -13.06
C LEU A 175 -16.84 -11.93 -14.35
N ARG A 176 -17.85 -12.78 -14.26
CA ARG A 176 -18.63 -13.22 -15.44
C ARG A 176 -19.36 -12.06 -16.10
N LYS A 177 -19.91 -11.12 -15.32
CA LYS A 177 -20.54 -9.91 -15.85
C LYS A 177 -19.52 -9.02 -16.55
N SER A 178 -18.34 -8.83 -15.97
CA SER A 178 -17.24 -8.11 -16.61
C SER A 178 -16.89 -8.71 -17.97
N LEU A 179 -16.73 -10.04 -18.04
CA LEU A 179 -16.44 -10.76 -19.28
C LEU A 179 -17.57 -10.79 -20.30
N GLN A 180 -18.80 -10.49 -19.89
CA GLN A 180 -19.93 -10.26 -20.83
C GLN A 180 -19.85 -8.88 -21.48
N VAL A 181 -19.33 -7.88 -20.77
CA VAL A 181 -19.11 -6.53 -21.28
C VAL A 181 -17.87 -6.49 -22.18
N ASP A 182 -16.76 -7.01 -21.67
CA ASP A 182 -15.50 -7.13 -22.41
C ASP A 182 -14.95 -8.55 -22.30
N ASN A 183 -15.11 -9.31 -23.39
CA ASN A 183 -14.65 -10.69 -23.45
C ASN A 183 -13.12 -10.84 -23.55
N GLU A 184 -12.41 -9.75 -23.83
CA GLU A 184 -10.93 -9.74 -23.92
C GLU A 184 -10.26 -9.29 -22.62
N HIS A 185 -11.02 -9.02 -21.55
CA HIS A 185 -10.48 -8.61 -20.27
C HIS A 185 -9.72 -9.75 -19.59
N ALA A 186 -8.41 -9.82 -19.87
CA ALA A 186 -7.52 -10.94 -19.48
C ALA A 186 -7.44 -11.08 -17.95
N GLU A 187 -7.28 -9.98 -17.22
CA GLU A 187 -7.16 -9.99 -15.76
C GLU A 187 -8.40 -10.58 -15.08
N ALA A 188 -9.60 -10.13 -15.49
CA ALA A 188 -10.86 -10.68 -14.96
C ALA A 188 -10.99 -12.19 -15.25
N ARG A 189 -10.46 -12.62 -16.41
CA ARG A 189 -10.46 -14.01 -16.82
C ARG A 189 -9.53 -14.86 -15.96
N ILE A 190 -8.33 -14.36 -15.67
CA ILE A 190 -7.35 -15.01 -14.79
C ILE A 190 -7.88 -15.14 -13.38
N TYR A 191 -8.44 -14.06 -12.83
CA TYR A 191 -9.05 -14.09 -11.50
C TYR A 191 -10.18 -15.12 -11.43
N LEU A 192 -11.08 -15.12 -12.41
CA LEU A 192 -12.17 -16.10 -12.47
C LEU A 192 -11.65 -17.53 -12.55
N ALA A 193 -10.63 -17.78 -13.37
CA ALA A 193 -10.01 -19.09 -13.49
C ALA A 193 -9.39 -19.56 -12.17
N ASN A 194 -8.71 -18.67 -11.45
CA ASN A 194 -8.12 -18.96 -10.15
C ASN A 194 -9.18 -19.33 -9.10
N ILE A 195 -10.28 -18.57 -9.01
CA ILE A 195 -11.39 -18.86 -8.09
C ILE A 195 -12.05 -20.22 -8.42
N LEU A 196 -12.25 -20.50 -9.70
CA LEU A 196 -12.83 -21.78 -10.13
C LEU A 196 -11.89 -22.95 -9.84
N TYR A 197 -10.58 -22.77 -9.98
CA TYR A 197 -9.58 -23.76 -9.59
C TYR A 197 -9.69 -24.09 -8.08
N ASP A 198 -9.70 -23.08 -7.22
CA ASP A 198 -9.79 -23.26 -5.77
C ASP A 198 -11.09 -23.91 -5.32
N ARG A 199 -12.15 -23.78 -6.11
CA ARG A 199 -13.46 -24.48 -5.90
C ARG A 199 -13.49 -25.90 -6.46
N GLY A 200 -12.45 -26.35 -7.15
CA GLY A 200 -12.38 -27.66 -7.80
C GLY A 200 -13.14 -27.76 -9.13
N ASP A 201 -13.60 -26.63 -9.69
CA ASP A 201 -14.20 -26.59 -11.02
C ASP A 201 -13.11 -26.46 -12.10
N TYR A 202 -12.32 -27.51 -12.20
CA TYR A 202 -11.11 -27.55 -13.03
C TYR A 202 -11.37 -27.41 -14.53
N GLU A 203 -12.49 -27.93 -15.02
CA GLU A 203 -12.88 -27.81 -16.43
C GLU A 203 -13.19 -26.34 -16.79
N ALA A 204 -13.97 -25.66 -15.97
CA ALA A 204 -14.27 -24.26 -16.17
C ALA A 204 -13.04 -23.37 -15.96
N SER A 205 -12.18 -23.70 -15.00
CA SER A 205 -10.92 -23.00 -14.78
C SER A 205 -10.02 -23.08 -16.01
N LEU A 206 -9.78 -24.28 -16.54
CA LEU A 206 -8.98 -24.49 -17.74
C LEU A 206 -9.55 -23.75 -18.95
N TYR A 207 -10.89 -23.77 -19.12
CA TYR A 207 -11.57 -23.03 -20.19
C TYR A 207 -11.24 -21.53 -20.17
N HIS A 208 -11.15 -20.94 -18.99
CA HIS A 208 -10.82 -19.52 -18.85
C HIS A 208 -9.30 -19.29 -19.05
N PHE A 209 -8.43 -20.06 -18.44
CA PHE A 209 -6.98 -19.93 -18.62
C PHE A 209 -6.53 -20.07 -20.07
N GLU A 210 -7.09 -21.01 -20.84
CA GLU A 210 -6.72 -21.23 -22.25
C GLU A 210 -7.07 -20.06 -23.19
N ARG A 211 -7.82 -19.08 -22.67
CA ARG A 211 -8.20 -17.86 -23.40
C ARG A 211 -7.36 -16.66 -22.98
N THR A 212 -6.28 -16.90 -22.31
CA THR A 212 -5.27 -15.90 -21.95
C THR A 212 -3.97 -16.22 -22.66
N SER A 213 -3.12 -15.22 -22.84
CA SER A 213 -1.76 -15.36 -23.35
C SER A 213 -0.76 -15.41 -22.20
N THR A 214 0.48 -15.81 -22.48
CA THR A 214 1.57 -15.79 -21.48
C THR A 214 1.84 -14.39 -20.95
N GLU A 215 1.67 -13.37 -21.80
CA GLU A 215 1.91 -11.96 -21.46
C GLU A 215 0.86 -11.40 -20.50
N ASP A 216 -0.35 -12.01 -20.46
CA ASP A 216 -1.42 -11.59 -19.55
C ASP A 216 -1.14 -12.01 -18.10
N HIS A 217 -0.25 -12.96 -17.88
CA HIS A 217 0.07 -13.49 -16.56
C HIS A 217 1.26 -12.75 -15.94
N TRP A 218 1.02 -12.17 -14.78
CA TRP A 218 1.97 -11.39 -13.99
C TRP A 218 2.34 -12.07 -12.65
N ASP A 219 1.74 -13.23 -12.35
CA ASP A 219 2.05 -14.04 -11.17
C ASP A 219 2.28 -15.51 -11.55
N GLU A 220 3.12 -16.19 -10.79
CA GLU A 220 3.48 -17.58 -11.01
C GLU A 220 2.30 -18.54 -10.75
N LEU A 221 1.43 -18.22 -9.80
CA LEU A 221 0.39 -19.11 -9.32
C LEU A 221 -0.61 -19.47 -10.43
N GLY A 222 -1.05 -18.46 -11.21
CA GLY A 222 -1.95 -18.67 -12.34
C GLY A 222 -1.33 -19.56 -13.41
N ILE A 223 -0.04 -19.38 -13.70
CA ILE A 223 0.70 -20.20 -14.67
C ILE A 223 0.85 -21.64 -14.17
N TRP A 224 1.22 -21.84 -12.90
CA TRP A 224 1.33 -23.16 -12.30
C TRP A 224 0.03 -23.95 -12.42
N ARG A 225 -1.09 -23.31 -12.06
CA ARG A 225 -2.43 -23.90 -12.15
C ARG A 225 -2.79 -24.28 -13.59
N LEU A 226 -2.48 -23.40 -14.54
CA LEU A 226 -2.71 -23.67 -15.97
C LEU A 226 -1.89 -24.87 -16.46
N ILE A 227 -0.60 -24.92 -16.13
CA ILE A 227 0.29 -26.04 -16.50
C ILE A 227 -0.26 -27.35 -15.93
N GLU A 228 -0.62 -27.36 -14.63
CA GLU A 228 -1.18 -28.54 -13.96
C GLU A 228 -2.47 -29.01 -14.65
N LEU A 229 -3.40 -28.08 -14.91
CA LEU A 229 -4.66 -28.40 -15.57
C LEU A 229 -4.46 -28.90 -16.98
N LYS A 230 -3.56 -28.31 -17.79
CA LYS A 230 -3.24 -28.78 -19.13
C LYS A 230 -2.64 -30.19 -19.12
N ARG A 231 -1.69 -30.44 -18.20
CA ARG A 231 -1.09 -31.79 -18.05
C ARG A 231 -2.14 -32.83 -17.69
N ALA A 232 -3.05 -32.51 -16.75
CA ALA A 232 -4.10 -33.43 -16.34
C ALA A 232 -5.13 -33.68 -17.45
N ALA A 233 -5.58 -32.63 -18.14
CA ALA A 233 -6.64 -32.74 -19.17
C ALA A 233 -6.17 -33.39 -20.44
N TYR A 234 -4.96 -33.04 -20.91
CA TYR A 234 -4.41 -33.49 -22.21
C TYR A 234 -3.38 -34.59 -22.07
N LYS A 235 -3.05 -35.04 -20.84
CA LYS A 235 -2.05 -36.08 -20.54
C LYS A 235 -0.67 -35.72 -21.08
N LEU A 236 -0.29 -34.44 -20.96
CA LEU A 236 1.00 -33.95 -21.42
C LEU A 236 2.11 -34.41 -20.46
N GLU A 237 3.26 -34.74 -21.04
CA GLU A 237 4.48 -35.00 -20.26
C GLU A 237 5.14 -33.68 -19.81
N GLU A 238 6.09 -33.78 -18.92
CA GLU A 238 6.90 -32.64 -18.49
C GLU A 238 7.73 -32.11 -19.67
N HIS A 239 7.76 -30.81 -19.87
CA HIS A 239 8.38 -30.12 -20.99
C HIS A 239 7.80 -30.43 -22.37
N ASP A 240 6.52 -30.79 -22.45
CA ASP A 240 5.80 -30.88 -23.72
C ASP A 240 5.84 -29.55 -24.47
N ASP A 241 5.86 -29.58 -25.80
CA ASP A 241 5.93 -28.38 -26.64
C ASP A 241 4.78 -27.39 -26.35
N ASP A 242 3.61 -27.87 -25.95
CA ASP A 242 2.45 -27.08 -25.60
C ASP A 242 2.57 -26.38 -24.22
N LEU A 243 3.53 -26.78 -23.39
CA LEU A 243 3.80 -26.20 -22.09
C LEU A 243 4.97 -25.20 -22.09
N LYS A 244 5.90 -25.35 -23.04
CA LYS A 244 7.13 -24.54 -23.10
C LYS A 244 6.91 -23.03 -22.98
N PRO A 245 5.95 -22.38 -23.68
CA PRO A 245 5.77 -20.95 -23.55
C PRO A 245 5.40 -20.53 -22.11
N TRP A 246 4.66 -21.38 -21.41
CA TRP A 246 4.25 -21.15 -20.02
C TRP A 246 5.39 -21.42 -19.03
N GLU A 247 6.22 -22.42 -19.27
CA GLU A 247 7.42 -22.72 -18.48
C GLU A 247 8.48 -21.62 -18.65
N GLU A 248 8.64 -21.10 -19.87
CA GLU A 248 9.51 -19.94 -20.14
C GLU A 248 9.03 -18.71 -19.38
N ARG A 249 7.72 -18.41 -19.45
CA ARG A 249 7.15 -17.27 -18.72
C ARG A 249 7.27 -17.43 -17.20
N LEU A 250 7.08 -18.64 -16.68
CA LEU A 250 7.27 -18.94 -15.26
C LEU A 250 8.72 -18.70 -14.83
N THR A 251 9.69 -19.06 -15.67
CA THR A 251 11.12 -18.83 -15.41
C THR A 251 11.44 -17.33 -15.41
N GLU A 252 10.86 -16.55 -16.33
CA GLU A 252 11.02 -15.09 -16.38
C GLU A 252 10.50 -14.42 -15.09
N LEU A 253 9.32 -14.85 -14.60
CA LEU A 253 8.74 -14.29 -13.38
C LEU A 253 9.57 -14.67 -12.15
N GLY A 254 10.10 -15.88 -12.07
CA GLY A 254 10.98 -16.31 -10.98
C GLY A 254 12.35 -15.62 -11.02
N GLY A 255 12.84 -15.20 -12.20
CA GLY A 255 14.06 -14.40 -12.33
C GLY A 255 13.89 -12.96 -11.78
N GLU A 256 12.72 -12.38 -11.97
CA GLU A 256 12.39 -11.06 -11.40
C GLU A 256 12.29 -11.08 -9.86
N LEU A 257 11.94 -12.22 -9.25
CA LEU A 257 11.90 -12.36 -7.79
C LEU A 257 13.30 -12.38 -7.16
N ASP A 258 14.31 -12.93 -7.85
CA ASP A 258 15.70 -12.88 -7.39
C ASP A 258 16.25 -11.44 -7.43
N ASP A 259 15.86 -10.63 -8.43
CA ASP A 259 16.20 -9.20 -8.51
C ASP A 259 15.50 -8.38 -7.41
N ILE A 260 14.30 -8.80 -6.96
CA ILE A 260 13.58 -8.16 -5.85
C ILE A 260 14.30 -8.38 -4.52
N ASP A 261 14.89 -9.54 -4.29
CA ASP A 261 15.66 -9.82 -3.07
C ASP A 261 16.93 -8.96 -3.00
N GLU A 262 17.62 -8.70 -4.13
CA GLU A 262 18.72 -7.73 -4.20
C GLU A 262 18.23 -6.29 -3.98
N LEU A 263 17.07 -5.90 -4.52
CA LEU A 263 16.47 -4.60 -4.32
C LEU A 263 16.06 -4.37 -2.84
N PHE A 264 15.54 -5.38 -2.16
CA PHE A 264 15.24 -5.30 -0.72
C PHE A 264 16.51 -5.12 0.12
N ILE A 265 17.62 -5.73 -0.28
CA ILE A 265 18.92 -5.53 0.39
C ILE A 265 19.43 -4.09 0.19
N GLU A 266 19.22 -3.51 -0.99
CA GLU A 266 19.62 -2.14 -1.34
C GLU A 266 18.71 -1.10 -0.62
N VAL A 267 17.40 -1.34 -0.56
CA VAL A 267 16.42 -0.49 0.13
C VAL A 267 16.61 -0.55 1.65
N ASP A 268 16.87 -1.70 2.25
CA ASP A 268 17.21 -1.83 3.68
C ASP A 268 18.52 -1.08 4.02
N GLY A 269 19.46 -1.01 3.07
CA GLY A 269 20.68 -0.20 3.18
C GLY A 269 20.42 1.31 3.08
N ALA A 270 19.50 1.73 2.22
CA ALA A 270 19.12 3.14 2.03
C ALA A 270 18.26 3.69 3.18
N VAL A 271 17.27 2.92 3.66
CA VAL A 271 16.42 3.29 4.81
C VAL A 271 17.22 3.45 6.10
N ALA A 272 18.33 2.70 6.25
CA ALA A 272 19.24 2.88 7.39
C ALA A 272 19.98 4.23 7.37
N SER A 273 20.09 4.90 6.21
CA SER A 273 20.74 6.20 6.05
C SER A 273 19.77 7.39 6.15
N GLU A 274 18.46 7.17 5.97
CA GLU A 274 17.42 8.22 5.96
C GLU A 274 16.74 8.47 7.32
N SER A 275 17.20 7.80 8.39
CA SER A 275 16.59 7.91 9.74
C SER A 275 16.52 9.35 10.31
N GLY A 276 17.27 10.31 9.75
CA GLY A 276 17.19 11.73 10.14
C GLY A 276 16.00 12.48 9.51
N GLU A 277 15.54 12.08 8.32
CA GLU A 277 14.44 12.78 7.61
C GLU A 277 13.06 12.35 8.11
N VAL A 278 12.94 11.12 8.61
CA VAL A 278 11.70 10.58 9.19
C VAL A 278 11.28 11.34 10.46
N GLU A 279 12.23 11.82 11.25
CA GLU A 279 11.96 12.58 12.48
C GLU A 279 11.42 14.00 12.18
N VAL A 280 11.91 14.63 11.09
CA VAL A 280 11.39 15.93 10.61
C VAL A 280 9.99 15.79 10.02
N ALA A 281 9.72 14.70 9.28
CA ALA A 281 8.40 14.41 8.72
C ALA A 281 7.37 14.11 9.83
N ARG A 282 7.77 13.47 10.94
CA ARG A 282 6.91 13.19 12.09
C ARG A 282 6.47 14.46 12.82
N GLY A 283 7.38 15.44 12.99
CA GLY A 283 7.06 16.74 13.59
C GLY A 283 6.10 17.58 12.74
N GLN A 284 6.17 17.45 11.40
CA GLN A 284 5.25 18.12 10.48
C GLN A 284 3.86 17.45 10.48
N LEU A 285 3.77 16.12 10.71
CA LEU A 285 2.50 15.38 10.85
C LEU A 285 1.64 15.91 12.01
N GLU A 286 2.26 16.24 13.15
CA GLU A 286 1.55 16.76 14.31
C GLU A 286 0.96 18.14 14.05
N LEU A 287 1.66 19.00 13.29
CA LEU A 287 1.19 20.34 12.95
C LEU A 287 0.01 20.30 11.96
N PHE A 288 0.03 19.37 11.00
CA PHE A 288 -1.01 19.27 9.97
C PHE A 288 -2.25 18.50 10.44
N GLY A 289 -2.07 17.52 11.32
CA GLY A 289 -3.18 16.85 12.02
C GLY A 289 -4.05 17.83 12.78
N THR A 290 -3.43 18.85 13.39
CA THR A 290 -4.13 19.94 14.09
C THR A 290 -4.84 20.89 13.12
N LEU A 291 -4.30 21.11 11.92
CA LEU A 291 -4.91 21.97 10.90
C LEU A 291 -6.11 21.27 10.23
N LEU A 292 -5.99 19.98 9.91
CA LEU A 292 -7.10 19.19 9.35
C LEU A 292 -8.23 18.98 10.36
N SER A 293 -7.93 18.80 11.66
CA SER A 293 -8.95 18.76 12.70
C SER A 293 -9.66 20.11 12.87
N SER A 294 -8.93 21.23 12.76
CA SER A 294 -9.54 22.56 12.85
C SER A 294 -10.43 22.91 11.64
N LEU A 295 -10.15 22.32 10.47
CA LEU A 295 -11.00 22.47 9.28
C LEU A 295 -12.23 21.55 9.32
N ALA A 296 -12.13 20.39 9.98
CA ALA A 296 -13.24 19.47 10.20
C ALA A 296 -14.21 19.97 11.31
N ASP A 297 -13.68 20.66 12.33
CA ASP A 297 -14.45 21.12 13.51
C ASP A 297 -15.33 22.35 13.23
N SER A 298 -15.29 22.94 12.04
CA SER A 298 -16.17 24.08 11.73
C SER A 298 -17.64 23.71 11.48
N LYS A 299 -18.03 22.42 11.58
CA LYS A 299 -19.41 21.97 11.32
C LYS A 299 -19.90 20.76 12.15
N ALA A 300 -19.50 20.59 13.38
CA ALA A 300 -20.18 19.63 14.26
C ALA A 300 -20.00 19.99 15.73
N ASP A 301 -20.95 20.72 16.27
CA ASP A 301 -21.29 20.64 17.69
C ASP A 301 -21.97 19.28 17.88
N ASP A 302 -21.26 18.31 18.46
CA ASP A 302 -21.81 17.31 19.36
C ASP A 302 -20.66 16.46 19.96
N GLU A 303 -20.73 16.31 21.26
CA GLU A 303 -19.86 15.68 22.23
C GLU A 303 -19.03 14.47 21.70
N ILE A 304 -17.71 14.65 21.59
CA ILE A 304 -16.76 13.53 21.55
C ILE A 304 -15.90 13.60 22.81
N THR A 305 -16.05 12.59 23.66
CA THR A 305 -15.18 12.35 24.80
C THR A 305 -13.74 12.17 24.30
N SER A 306 -12.89 13.14 24.62
CA SER A 306 -11.47 13.14 24.29
C SER A 306 -10.75 12.01 25.02
N GLU A 307 -10.25 11.01 24.27
CA GLU A 307 -9.13 10.20 24.77
C GLU A 307 -7.87 11.06 24.84
N PRO A 308 -7.02 10.90 25.86
CA PRO A 308 -5.86 11.77 26.06
C PRO A 308 -4.83 11.54 24.93
N ILE A 309 -4.36 12.66 24.36
CA ILE A 309 -3.27 12.70 23.38
C ILE A 309 -2.05 11.99 23.99
N ASP A 310 -1.54 10.98 23.30
CA ASP A 310 -0.32 10.27 23.67
C ASP A 310 0.89 11.22 23.52
N LEU A 311 1.43 11.67 24.63
CA LEU A 311 2.57 12.60 24.69
C LEU A 311 3.91 11.91 24.37
N GLY A 312 3.90 10.69 23.77
CA GLY A 312 5.11 9.99 23.38
C GLY A 312 5.95 9.44 24.54
N VAL A 313 5.45 9.53 25.78
CA VAL A 313 6.10 8.98 26.97
C VAL A 313 5.31 7.79 27.48
N HIS A 314 5.91 6.59 27.34
CA HIS A 314 5.31 5.33 27.76
C HIS A 314 5.99 4.80 29.01
N SER A 315 5.32 3.90 29.72
CA SER A 315 5.88 3.22 30.87
C SER A 315 5.66 1.72 30.73
N ILE A 316 6.68 0.91 31.01
CA ILE A 316 6.57 -0.52 31.10
C ILE A 316 7.03 -1.03 32.47
N LEU A 317 6.55 -2.20 32.84
CA LEU A 317 7.03 -2.97 33.98
C LEU A 317 7.61 -4.29 33.47
N THR A 318 8.90 -4.53 33.74
CA THR A 318 9.55 -5.79 33.38
C THR A 318 9.12 -6.92 34.35
N ARG A 319 9.36 -8.18 33.99
CA ARG A 319 9.12 -9.35 34.90
C ARG A 319 9.84 -9.23 36.23
N GLU A 320 10.95 -8.52 36.26
CA GLU A 320 11.77 -8.29 37.47
C GLU A 320 11.26 -7.12 38.33
N GLY A 321 10.14 -6.51 37.95
CA GLY A 321 9.51 -5.39 38.65
C GLY A 321 10.17 -4.03 38.41
N ARG A 322 11.04 -3.89 37.41
CA ARG A 322 11.62 -2.60 37.03
C ARG A 322 10.65 -1.82 36.17
N ARG A 323 10.43 -0.54 36.53
CA ARG A 323 9.67 0.39 35.70
C ARG A 323 10.62 1.18 34.82
N LEU A 324 10.38 1.14 33.49
CA LEU A 324 11.11 1.93 32.50
C LEU A 324 10.13 2.92 31.85
N THR A 325 10.56 4.16 31.65
CA THR A 325 9.71 5.23 31.14
C THR A 325 10.48 6.03 30.09
N GLY A 326 9.84 6.38 28.97
CA GLY A 326 10.41 7.13 27.87
C GLY A 326 9.69 6.85 26.57
N SER A 327 10.29 7.27 25.44
CA SER A 327 9.84 6.82 24.12
C SER A 327 10.02 5.31 23.98
N TRP A 328 9.36 4.68 23.02
CA TRP A 328 9.52 3.23 22.79
C TRP A 328 10.97 2.80 22.60
N GLU A 329 11.74 3.61 21.87
CA GLU A 329 13.17 3.36 21.68
C GLU A 329 14.00 3.51 22.96
N ASP A 330 13.70 4.53 23.78
CA ASP A 330 14.40 4.74 25.05
C ASP A 330 14.12 3.60 26.02
N ILE A 331 12.91 3.08 25.99
CA ILE A 331 12.54 1.90 26.76
C ILE A 331 13.35 0.68 26.32
N VAL A 332 13.42 0.40 25.00
CA VAL A 332 14.21 -0.74 24.48
C VAL A 332 15.70 -0.54 24.73
N ARG A 333 16.21 0.70 24.59
CA ARG A 333 17.59 1.04 24.93
C ARG A 333 17.89 0.78 26.40
N SER A 334 16.99 1.21 27.28
CA SER A 334 17.11 0.97 28.72
C SER A 334 17.05 -0.52 29.09
N MET A 335 16.25 -1.30 28.39
CA MET A 335 16.21 -2.76 28.54
C MET A 335 17.56 -3.39 28.14
N ARG A 336 18.09 -3.01 26.96
CA ARG A 336 19.39 -3.49 26.48
C ARG A 336 20.52 -3.18 27.48
N ASP A 337 20.56 -1.94 27.95
CA ASP A 337 21.62 -1.47 28.84
C ASP A 337 21.53 -2.14 30.23
N ALA A 338 20.29 -2.43 30.69
CA ALA A 338 20.06 -3.20 31.90
C ALA A 338 20.54 -4.65 31.78
N ASP A 339 20.28 -5.31 30.65
CA ASP A 339 20.73 -6.67 30.37
C ASP A 339 22.26 -6.73 30.24
N ALA A 340 22.87 -5.73 29.61
CA ALA A 340 24.33 -5.59 29.53
C ALA A 340 24.97 -5.44 30.93
N ALA A 341 24.37 -4.62 31.79
CA ALA A 341 24.83 -4.45 33.17
C ALA A 341 24.67 -5.71 34.03
N ALA A 342 23.67 -6.54 33.72
CA ALA A 342 23.44 -7.82 34.37
C ALA A 342 24.32 -8.98 33.82
N GLY A 343 25.23 -8.68 32.87
CA GLY A 343 26.08 -9.70 32.23
C GLY A 343 25.30 -10.64 31.28
N GLN A 344 24.10 -10.22 30.88
CA GLN A 344 23.25 -10.88 29.89
C GLN A 344 23.49 -10.29 28.49
N ASP A 345 22.76 -10.77 27.51
CA ASP A 345 22.92 -10.53 26.06
C ASP A 345 22.64 -9.07 25.61
N GLY A 346 23.17 -8.05 26.32
CA GLY A 346 22.96 -6.62 26.03
C GLY A 346 23.92 -6.00 24.98
N GLY A 347 24.74 -6.81 24.29
CA GLY A 347 25.69 -6.30 23.30
C GLY A 347 25.08 -6.05 21.92
N GLY A 348 25.71 -5.15 21.13
CA GLY A 348 25.31 -4.89 19.74
C GLY A 348 24.34 -3.72 19.55
N THR A 349 23.88 -3.53 18.32
CA THR A 349 22.88 -2.51 17.95
C THR A 349 21.51 -2.80 18.60
N LEU A 350 20.65 -1.78 18.65
CA LEU A 350 19.28 -1.91 19.19
C LEU A 350 18.48 -2.99 18.44
N ARG A 351 18.61 -3.01 17.13
CA ARG A 351 17.94 -4.00 16.26
C ARG A 351 18.42 -5.43 16.52
N GLU A 352 19.74 -5.61 16.68
CA GLU A 352 20.29 -6.92 17.03
C GLU A 352 19.82 -7.40 18.41
N TYR A 353 19.74 -6.48 19.37
CA TYR A 353 19.18 -6.76 20.68
C TYR A 353 17.70 -7.22 20.58
N MET A 354 16.86 -6.42 19.91
CA MET A 354 15.43 -6.79 19.70
C MET A 354 15.30 -8.14 19.00
N THR A 355 16.10 -8.40 17.98
CA THR A 355 16.08 -9.68 17.26
C THR A 355 16.44 -10.87 18.16
N ARG A 356 17.46 -10.73 19.01
CA ARG A 356 17.83 -11.78 19.96
C ARG A 356 16.74 -12.01 20.99
N MET A 357 16.18 -10.92 21.54
CA MET A 357 15.12 -11.01 22.53
C MET A 357 13.81 -11.58 21.96
N ALA A 358 13.46 -11.22 20.71
CA ALA A 358 12.33 -11.81 20.01
C ALA A 358 12.49 -13.34 19.81
N LYS A 359 13.69 -13.79 19.44
CA LYS A 359 14.00 -15.24 19.33
C LYS A 359 13.93 -15.95 20.69
N ARG A 360 14.33 -15.26 21.76
CA ARG A 360 14.23 -15.79 23.14
C ARG A 360 12.77 -15.86 23.56
N ALA A 361 11.99 -14.80 23.33
CA ALA A 361 10.57 -14.75 23.61
C ALA A 361 9.82 -15.89 22.92
N TYR A 362 10.10 -16.13 21.65
CA TYR A 362 9.50 -17.24 20.89
C TYR A 362 9.82 -18.62 21.49
N ARG A 363 11.06 -18.83 21.95
CA ARG A 363 11.44 -20.09 22.61
C ARG A 363 10.75 -20.32 23.96
N GLU A 364 10.52 -19.22 24.70
CA GLU A 364 9.91 -19.28 26.02
C GLU A 364 8.37 -19.34 25.98
N THR A 365 7.74 -18.66 25.03
CA THR A 365 6.28 -18.46 25.03
C THR A 365 5.57 -19.01 23.81
N GLY A 366 6.29 -19.32 22.73
CA GLY A 366 5.71 -19.70 21.44
C GLY A 366 5.13 -18.52 20.65
N VAL A 367 5.17 -17.28 21.18
CA VAL A 367 4.63 -16.09 20.55
C VAL A 367 5.71 -15.40 19.71
N ARG A 368 5.41 -15.05 18.47
CA ARG A 368 6.31 -14.27 17.60
C ARG A 368 6.23 -12.80 17.98
N VAL A 369 7.37 -12.23 18.36
CA VAL A 369 7.51 -10.81 18.69
C VAL A 369 8.20 -10.13 17.52
N PRO A 370 7.62 -9.07 16.92
CA PRO A 370 8.28 -8.27 15.89
C PRO A 370 9.57 -7.64 16.41
N SER A 371 10.62 -7.53 15.58
CA SER A 371 11.92 -7.01 16.01
C SER A 371 12.48 -5.90 15.13
N HIS A 372 11.66 -5.39 14.20
CA HIS A 372 12.04 -4.34 13.27
C HIS A 372 11.68 -2.94 13.77
N ASP A 373 10.77 -2.82 14.73
CA ASP A 373 10.27 -1.59 15.31
C ASP A 373 10.19 -1.67 16.84
N ALA A 374 10.52 -0.58 17.54
CA ALA A 374 10.60 -0.57 19.01
C ALA A 374 9.21 -0.66 19.67
N GLU A 375 8.20 0.01 19.11
CA GLU A 375 6.83 -0.04 19.62
C GLU A 375 6.24 -1.43 19.43
N LEU A 376 6.32 -1.97 18.22
CA LEU A 376 5.82 -3.31 17.91
C LEU A 376 6.56 -4.39 18.72
N PHE A 377 7.85 -4.20 18.96
CA PHE A 377 8.63 -5.09 19.82
C PHE A 377 8.14 -5.06 21.28
N VAL A 378 7.92 -3.86 21.84
CA VAL A 378 7.44 -3.72 23.23
C VAL A 378 6.01 -4.24 23.36
N ARG A 379 5.12 -3.90 22.43
CA ARG A 379 3.73 -4.39 22.40
C ARG A 379 3.70 -5.93 22.25
N GLY A 380 4.40 -6.48 21.28
CA GLY A 380 4.49 -7.93 21.10
C GLY A 380 5.15 -8.65 22.29
N SER A 381 6.09 -8.02 22.98
CA SER A 381 6.67 -8.56 24.22
C SER A 381 5.67 -8.52 25.38
N ALA A 382 4.76 -7.54 25.41
CA ALA A 382 3.67 -7.49 26.37
C ALA A 382 2.64 -8.59 26.09
N ASP A 383 2.27 -8.81 24.84
CA ASP A 383 1.38 -9.89 24.42
C ASP A 383 1.96 -11.27 24.73
N ALA A 384 3.27 -11.41 24.59
CA ALA A 384 4.00 -12.61 25.00
C ALA A 384 4.14 -12.76 26.54
N GLY A 385 3.64 -11.80 27.33
CA GLY A 385 3.70 -11.83 28.80
C GLY A 385 5.11 -11.64 29.37
N ILE A 386 6.05 -11.07 28.63
CA ILE A 386 7.44 -10.82 29.03
C ILE A 386 7.57 -9.52 29.82
N LEU A 387 6.73 -8.56 29.51
CA LEU A 387 6.61 -7.27 30.20
C LEU A 387 5.14 -6.84 30.27
N ARG A 388 4.87 -5.74 30.98
CA ARG A 388 3.53 -5.15 31.05
C ARG A 388 3.61 -3.66 30.75
N ILE A 389 2.80 -3.19 29.81
CA ILE A 389 2.64 -1.75 29.56
C ILE A 389 1.77 -1.19 30.68
N VAL A 390 2.26 -0.12 31.32
CA VAL A 390 1.59 0.55 32.45
C VAL A 390 1.21 1.94 31.94
N ARG A 391 -0.08 2.26 32.02
CA ARG A 391 -0.60 3.60 31.69
C ARG A 391 -0.32 4.60 32.80
#